data_e0072ee57e8efb9cf8afaaff20426011
#
_entry.id   e0072ee57e8efb9cf8afaaff20426011
#
_cell.length_a   1.000
_cell.length_b   1.000
_cell.length_c   1.000
_cell.angle_alpha   90.00
_cell.angle_beta   90.00
_cell.angle_gamma   90.00
#
_symmetry.space_group_name_H-M   'P 1'
#
loop_
_entity.id
_entity.type
_entity.pdbx_description
1 polymer ?
#
loop_
_entity_poly.entity_id
_entity_poly.type
_entity_poly.pdbx_seq_one_letter_code
_entity_poly.pdbx_strand_id
1 'polypeptide(L)'
;MLFAGCDWSDKWLDVAVVDRSGTVLGETRIVYAESPDPVARYREFLAPLGRRWRATVTGIEDVNLLFARSLAASGMKVVHVDPTRAARHRLARGIAKSDRADARLIASMTQAGEYRALVVNSPQADALRVVAHAHRAAVTQRAATLHALRAALMRVWPAAVSAWPRSVGGLRSPQARAVLSAAPGPRAAAALDRRSLAALLTAAGRTRTVQDEAERLRLIFCRPVMLLDPCVEEAEALRIGHLLADLDHAVRAADHLQRDLSQHYAVHPFHPLIAAVPGIGAVLGAYLLAEIGDRPVERFGSGRALAAYSGVAPVTWASGHSTRVAFRRASSTHLRSTLHAAAFSMVAHSTGAHAYYQKRRTHGDPHATALRKLGRKVILCLYHCMASGVEFKDAVAFGYDPAGSAPSRSRRAPLDEAQVAQARALLATPGTTVTATARLLGVSPATIYRHVLGRPRAR
;
A
#
# COMPACT_ATOMS: atom_id res chain seq x y z
N MET A 1 -6.89 23.06 36.52
CA MET A 1 -6.76 22.57 35.12
C MET A 1 -7.64 21.35 35.01
N LEU A 2 -8.49 21.28 34.01
CA LEU A 2 -9.40 20.18 33.78
C LEU A 2 -8.84 19.21 32.75
N PHE A 3 -9.14 17.93 32.92
CA PHE A 3 -8.77 16.87 32.00
C PHE A 3 -10.04 16.10 31.65
N ALA A 4 -10.35 16.01 30.38
CA ALA A 4 -11.51 15.31 29.90
C ALA A 4 -11.10 14.06 29.12
N GLY A 5 -11.89 13.02 29.23
CA GLY A 5 -11.83 11.84 28.38
C GLY A 5 -13.14 11.73 27.61
N CYS A 6 -13.01 11.51 26.31
CA CYS A 6 -14.15 11.35 25.40
C CYS A 6 -14.07 10.00 24.73
N ASP A 7 -15.12 9.20 24.91
CA ASP A 7 -15.33 7.94 24.18
C ASP A 7 -16.46 8.10 23.18
N TRP A 8 -16.16 7.81 21.90
CA TRP A 8 -17.04 8.03 20.76
C TRP A 8 -17.71 6.72 20.33
N SER A 9 -19.02 6.76 20.19
CA SER A 9 -19.81 5.68 19.59
C SER A 9 -20.63 6.17 18.40
N ASP A 10 -21.36 5.28 17.75
CA ASP A 10 -22.21 5.61 16.59
C ASP A 10 -23.39 6.55 16.94
N LYS A 11 -23.81 6.57 18.18
CA LYS A 11 -25.04 7.28 18.62
C LYS A 11 -24.79 8.42 19.60
N TRP A 12 -23.70 8.36 20.34
CA TRP A 12 -23.40 9.30 21.40
C TRP A 12 -21.90 9.41 21.68
N LEU A 13 -21.56 10.47 22.41
CA LEU A 13 -20.24 10.70 22.98
C LEU A 13 -20.38 10.63 24.51
N ASP A 14 -19.67 9.73 25.16
CA ASP A 14 -19.50 9.74 26.61
C ASP A 14 -18.32 10.60 27.02
N VAL A 15 -18.53 11.47 27.98
CA VAL A 15 -17.54 12.42 28.49
C VAL A 15 -17.39 12.27 29.97
N ALA A 16 -16.17 12.20 30.46
CA ALA A 16 -15.83 12.32 31.87
C ALA A 16 -14.78 13.43 32.06
N VAL A 17 -14.92 14.23 33.11
CA VAL A 17 -13.98 15.32 33.44
C VAL A 17 -13.44 15.11 34.84
N VAL A 18 -12.12 15.19 34.95
CA VAL A 18 -11.40 15.10 36.23
C VAL A 18 -10.57 16.35 36.47
N ASP A 19 -10.31 16.66 37.74
CA ASP A 19 -9.40 17.70 38.16
C ASP A 19 -7.93 17.20 38.23
N ARG A 20 -7.04 18.03 38.79
CA ARG A 20 -5.62 17.67 38.98
C ARG A 20 -5.39 16.53 39.98
N SER A 21 -6.31 16.31 40.90
CA SER A 21 -6.25 15.24 41.91
C SER A 21 -6.79 13.90 41.36
N GLY A 22 -7.42 13.92 40.20
CA GLY A 22 -8.11 12.77 39.60
C GLY A 22 -9.57 12.63 40.08
N THR A 23 -10.09 13.62 40.84
CA THR A 23 -11.48 13.63 41.30
C THR A 23 -12.40 13.91 40.09
N VAL A 24 -13.44 13.09 39.91
CA VAL A 24 -14.43 13.28 38.85
C VAL A 24 -15.32 14.46 39.22
N LEU A 25 -15.29 15.49 38.35
CA LEU A 25 -16.07 16.71 38.49
C LEU A 25 -17.43 16.65 37.80
N GLY A 26 -17.53 15.83 36.76
CA GLY A 26 -18.78 15.65 36.03
C GLY A 26 -18.65 14.63 34.90
N GLU A 27 -19.79 14.09 34.52
CA GLU A 27 -19.95 13.17 33.40
C GLU A 27 -21.20 13.50 32.64
N THR A 28 -21.15 13.28 31.34
CA THR A 28 -22.32 13.49 30.48
C THR A 28 -22.27 12.53 29.30
N ARG A 29 -23.46 12.30 28.74
CA ARG A 29 -23.63 11.65 27.43
C ARG A 29 -24.26 12.63 26.48
N ILE A 30 -23.62 12.89 25.37
CA ILE A 30 -24.10 13.75 24.30
C ILE A 30 -24.64 12.87 23.17
N VAL A 31 -25.95 12.85 23.03
CA VAL A 31 -26.67 12.06 22.02
C VAL A 31 -26.76 12.90 20.74
N TYR A 32 -26.24 12.38 19.62
CA TYR A 32 -26.13 13.15 18.38
C TYR A 32 -27.49 13.52 17.75
N ALA A 33 -28.48 12.65 17.89
CA ALA A 33 -29.85 12.94 17.40
C ALA A 33 -30.49 14.15 18.10
N GLU A 34 -30.08 14.42 19.37
CA GLU A 34 -30.58 15.52 20.20
C GLU A 34 -29.68 16.76 20.15
N SER A 35 -28.44 16.58 19.64
CA SER A 35 -27.42 17.62 19.68
C SER A 35 -26.70 17.65 18.33
N PRO A 36 -27.22 18.44 17.37
CA PRO A 36 -26.61 18.52 16.03
C PRO A 36 -25.21 19.15 16.03
N ASP A 37 -24.87 19.92 17.08
CA ASP A 37 -23.52 20.41 17.36
C ASP A 37 -22.97 19.81 18.68
N PRO A 38 -22.35 18.62 18.63
CA PRO A 38 -21.75 18.00 19.80
C PRO A 38 -20.63 18.82 20.45
N VAL A 39 -19.94 19.67 19.66
CA VAL A 39 -18.86 20.54 20.18
C VAL A 39 -19.44 21.67 21.03
N ALA A 40 -20.55 22.27 20.60
CA ALA A 40 -21.24 23.28 21.39
C ALA A 40 -21.74 22.68 22.72
N ARG A 41 -22.40 21.50 22.67
CA ARG A 41 -22.88 20.81 23.88
C ARG A 41 -21.74 20.42 24.83
N TYR A 42 -20.63 19.97 24.28
CA TYR A 42 -19.43 19.69 25.09
C TYR A 42 -18.91 20.94 25.81
N ARG A 43 -18.89 22.09 25.11
CA ARG A 43 -18.45 23.37 25.70
C ARG A 43 -19.42 23.87 26.78
N GLU A 44 -20.74 23.75 26.56
CA GLU A 44 -21.76 24.05 27.55
C GLU A 44 -21.61 23.19 28.82
N PHE A 45 -21.34 21.92 28.65
CA PHE A 45 -21.08 21.00 29.78
C PHE A 45 -19.83 21.37 30.57
N LEU A 46 -18.76 21.83 29.91
CA LEU A 46 -17.51 22.22 30.57
C LEU A 46 -17.62 23.56 31.30
N ALA A 47 -18.44 24.49 30.83
CA ALA A 47 -18.49 25.87 31.32
C ALA A 47 -18.70 26.00 32.84
N PRO A 48 -19.65 25.24 33.48
CA PRO A 48 -19.88 25.32 34.92
C PRO A 48 -18.79 24.63 35.75
N LEU A 49 -17.95 23.75 35.16
CA LEU A 49 -16.96 22.95 35.89
C LEU A 49 -15.72 23.74 36.34
N GLY A 50 -15.54 24.94 35.81
CA GLY A 50 -14.43 25.82 36.27
C GLY A 50 -14.16 27.01 35.37
N ARG A 51 -13.65 28.11 35.95
CA ARG A 51 -13.35 29.36 35.23
C ARG A 51 -12.44 29.22 34.02
N ARG A 52 -11.54 28.21 34.02
CA ARG A 52 -10.57 27.95 32.93
C ARG A 52 -10.97 26.76 32.06
N TRP A 53 -12.24 26.50 31.90
CA TRP A 53 -12.76 25.35 31.12
C TRP A 53 -12.21 25.31 29.68
N ARG A 54 -11.96 26.48 29.07
CA ARG A 54 -11.35 26.54 27.72
C ARG A 54 -9.93 25.96 27.64
N ALA A 55 -9.24 25.88 28.79
CA ALA A 55 -7.91 25.26 28.88
C ALA A 55 -7.96 23.77 29.23
N THR A 56 -9.14 23.13 29.14
CA THR A 56 -9.31 21.68 29.35
C THR A 56 -8.48 20.93 28.32
N VAL A 57 -7.73 19.93 28.79
CA VAL A 57 -7.04 18.97 27.91
C VAL A 57 -7.99 17.80 27.65
N THR A 58 -8.38 17.61 26.41
CA THR A 58 -9.36 16.58 26.01
C THR A 58 -8.65 15.40 25.36
N GLY A 59 -8.67 14.24 26.01
CA GLY A 59 -8.15 12.97 25.50
C GLY A 59 -9.19 12.25 24.65
N ILE A 60 -8.77 11.76 23.49
CA ILE A 60 -9.61 11.00 22.56
C ILE A 60 -8.78 9.85 21.97
N GLU A 61 -9.36 8.68 21.80
CA GLU A 61 -8.67 7.52 21.17
C GLU A 61 -8.58 7.65 19.66
N ASP A 62 -9.65 8.04 18.97
CA ASP A 62 -9.64 8.27 17.52
C ASP A 62 -9.67 9.76 17.19
N VAL A 63 -8.51 10.29 16.88
CA VAL A 63 -8.31 11.71 16.53
C VAL A 63 -8.74 12.06 15.09
N ASN A 64 -9.12 11.09 14.29
CA ASN A 64 -9.57 11.32 12.92
C ASN A 64 -11.08 11.60 12.84
N LEU A 65 -11.80 11.38 13.92
CA LEU A 65 -13.22 11.65 14.01
C LEU A 65 -13.56 13.12 13.83
N LEU A 66 -14.73 13.39 13.28
CA LEU A 66 -15.24 14.74 13.07
C LEU A 66 -15.21 15.56 14.36
N PHE A 67 -15.65 14.99 15.47
CA PHE A 67 -15.66 15.64 16.79
C PHE A 67 -14.27 16.12 17.22
N ALA A 68 -13.26 15.24 17.16
CA ALA A 68 -11.89 15.58 17.55
C ALA A 68 -11.32 16.73 16.69
N ARG A 69 -11.57 16.70 15.40
CA ARG A 69 -11.11 17.71 14.45
C ARG A 69 -11.85 19.05 14.64
N SER A 70 -13.16 19.00 14.81
CA SER A 70 -13.97 20.20 15.07
C SER A 70 -13.63 20.84 16.40
N LEU A 71 -13.35 20.03 17.43
CA LEU A 71 -12.91 20.50 18.74
C LEU A 71 -11.54 21.19 18.64
N ALA A 72 -10.58 20.59 17.94
CA ALA A 72 -9.28 21.19 17.70
C ALA A 72 -9.40 22.50 16.87
N ALA A 73 -10.24 22.52 15.85
CA ALA A 73 -10.51 23.71 15.04
C ALA A 73 -11.16 24.85 15.86
N SER A 74 -11.90 24.52 16.92
CA SER A 74 -12.47 25.50 17.86
C SER A 74 -11.46 26.06 18.87
N GLY A 75 -10.16 25.69 18.75
CA GLY A 75 -9.09 26.16 19.60
C GLY A 75 -8.93 25.40 20.94
N MET A 76 -9.67 24.31 21.13
CA MET A 76 -9.53 23.49 22.33
C MET A 76 -8.34 22.53 22.22
N LYS A 77 -7.70 22.25 23.36
CA LYS A 77 -6.55 21.34 23.40
C LYS A 77 -7.00 19.89 23.35
N VAL A 78 -6.84 19.25 22.20
CA VAL A 78 -7.13 17.82 21.98
C VAL A 78 -5.83 17.02 21.99
N VAL A 79 -5.85 15.84 22.60
CA VAL A 79 -4.71 14.93 22.69
C VAL A 79 -5.12 13.50 22.35
N HIS A 80 -4.20 12.75 21.81
CA HIS A 80 -4.42 11.35 21.43
C HIS A 80 -4.02 10.41 22.56
N VAL A 81 -4.95 9.62 23.04
CA VAL A 81 -4.73 8.52 23.97
C VAL A 81 -4.64 7.23 23.15
N ASP A 82 -3.56 6.46 23.32
CA ASP A 82 -3.33 5.23 22.54
C ASP A 82 -4.34 4.13 22.94
N PRO A 83 -5.20 3.64 22.03
CA PRO A 83 -6.21 2.64 22.35
C PRO A 83 -5.63 1.33 22.90
N THR A 84 -4.44 0.95 22.43
CA THR A 84 -3.76 -0.26 22.94
C THR A 84 -3.31 -0.09 24.40
N ARG A 85 -2.88 1.12 24.77
CA ARG A 85 -2.55 1.47 26.14
C ARG A 85 -3.79 1.50 27.01
N ALA A 86 -4.86 2.16 26.55
CA ALA A 86 -6.12 2.22 27.29
C ALA A 86 -6.68 0.81 27.56
N ALA A 87 -6.67 -0.07 26.55
CA ALA A 87 -7.06 -1.45 26.72
C ALA A 87 -6.22 -2.21 27.77
N ARG A 88 -4.90 -1.98 27.82
CA ARG A 88 -4.01 -2.57 28.84
C ARG A 88 -4.29 -2.02 30.22
N HIS A 89 -4.49 -0.72 30.36
CA HIS A 89 -4.86 -0.11 31.63
C HIS A 89 -6.21 -0.62 32.16
N ARG A 90 -7.21 -0.77 31.27
CA ARG A 90 -8.50 -1.35 31.61
C ARG A 90 -8.34 -2.77 32.15
N LEU A 91 -7.60 -3.62 31.45
CA LEU A 91 -7.35 -4.99 31.85
C LEU A 91 -6.60 -5.07 33.20
N ALA A 92 -5.54 -4.28 33.36
CA ALA A 92 -4.71 -4.26 34.57
C ALA A 92 -5.49 -3.78 35.81
N ARG A 93 -6.51 -2.92 35.63
CA ARG A 93 -7.37 -2.42 36.73
C ARG A 93 -8.63 -3.22 36.91
N GLY A 94 -8.87 -4.28 36.15
CA GLY A 94 -10.09 -5.11 36.22
C GLY A 94 -11.38 -4.35 35.87
N ILE A 95 -11.27 -3.26 35.07
CA ILE A 95 -12.43 -2.41 34.73
C ILE A 95 -13.25 -3.12 33.65
N ALA A 96 -14.55 -3.30 33.87
CA ALA A 96 -15.47 -3.79 32.87
C ALA A 96 -15.58 -2.80 31.70
N LYS A 97 -15.67 -3.31 30.46
CA LYS A 97 -15.81 -2.46 29.28
C LYS A 97 -17.19 -1.82 29.25
N SER A 98 -17.21 -0.49 29.28
CA SER A 98 -18.40 0.33 29.01
C SER A 98 -17.93 1.71 28.56
N ASP A 99 -18.71 2.37 27.71
CA ASP A 99 -18.34 3.69 27.13
C ASP A 99 -18.07 4.72 28.25
N ARG A 100 -18.87 4.73 29.33
CA ARG A 100 -18.61 5.59 30.49
C ARG A 100 -17.31 5.27 31.21
N ALA A 101 -17.04 3.96 31.42
CA ALA A 101 -15.80 3.55 32.07
C ALA A 101 -14.59 3.88 31.19
N ASP A 102 -14.71 3.75 29.88
CA ASP A 102 -13.66 4.10 28.92
C ASP A 102 -13.45 5.64 28.90
N ALA A 103 -14.49 6.47 28.92
CA ALA A 103 -14.36 7.92 29.07
C ALA A 103 -13.62 8.33 30.37
N ARG A 104 -13.94 7.71 31.52
CA ARG A 104 -13.21 7.92 32.78
C ARG A 104 -11.74 7.50 32.69
N LEU A 105 -11.48 6.36 32.08
CA LEU A 105 -10.13 5.85 31.90
C LEU A 105 -9.31 6.80 31.02
N ILE A 106 -9.86 7.27 29.89
CA ILE A 106 -9.24 8.23 29.00
C ILE A 106 -8.95 9.56 29.75
N ALA A 107 -9.90 10.05 30.58
CA ALA A 107 -9.70 11.23 31.41
C ALA A 107 -8.54 11.05 32.40
N SER A 108 -8.49 9.91 33.09
CA SER A 108 -7.41 9.56 34.03
C SER A 108 -6.05 9.47 33.34
N MET A 109 -5.98 8.83 32.18
CA MET A 109 -4.74 8.76 31.37
C MET A 109 -4.31 10.15 30.88
N THR A 110 -5.27 10.99 30.50
CA THR A 110 -5.02 12.37 30.09
C THR A 110 -4.48 13.20 31.26
N GLN A 111 -5.04 13.03 32.45
CA GLN A 111 -4.56 13.68 33.66
C GLN A 111 -3.14 13.23 34.04
N ALA A 112 -2.84 11.93 33.89
CA ALA A 112 -1.52 11.35 34.16
C ALA A 112 -0.46 11.74 33.08
N GLY A 113 -0.84 12.45 32.01
CA GLY A 113 0.08 12.82 30.91
C GLY A 113 0.38 11.67 29.95
N GLU A 114 -0.41 10.59 29.99
CA GLU A 114 -0.25 9.40 29.14
C GLU A 114 -0.90 9.57 27.77
N TYR A 115 -0.54 10.62 27.07
CA TYR A 115 -1.07 10.97 25.76
C TYR A 115 0.03 11.47 24.82
N ARG A 116 -0.33 11.60 23.56
CA ARG A 116 0.47 12.33 22.55
C ARG A 116 -0.26 13.60 22.14
N ALA A 117 0.49 14.65 21.84
CA ALA A 117 -0.11 15.85 21.24
C ALA A 117 -0.81 15.47 19.92
N LEU A 118 -1.99 16.00 19.70
CA LEU A 118 -2.64 15.93 18.40
C LEU A 118 -1.92 16.90 17.45
N VAL A 119 -1.32 16.36 16.42
CA VAL A 119 -0.75 17.14 15.32
C VAL A 119 -1.78 17.13 14.19
N VAL A 120 -2.40 18.26 13.95
CA VAL A 120 -3.36 18.44 12.86
C VAL A 120 -2.57 18.74 11.60
N ASN A 121 -2.71 17.87 10.59
CA ASN A 121 -2.14 18.12 9.27
C ASN A 121 -2.90 19.25 8.57
N SER A 122 -2.33 19.77 7.47
CA SER A 122 -3.08 20.67 6.59
C SER A 122 -4.30 19.96 5.97
N PRO A 123 -5.32 20.73 5.54
CA PRO A 123 -6.45 20.15 4.82
C PRO A 123 -6.04 19.37 3.57
N GLN A 124 -4.98 19.82 2.89
CA GLN A 124 -4.43 19.16 1.70
C GLN A 124 -3.85 17.78 2.04
N ALA A 125 -3.06 17.67 3.11
CA ALA A 125 -2.48 16.40 3.55
C ALA A 125 -3.57 15.42 4.05
N ASP A 126 -4.58 15.94 4.73
CA ASP A 126 -5.70 15.11 5.17
C ASP A 126 -6.58 14.63 4.01
N ALA A 127 -6.86 15.48 3.02
CA ALA A 127 -7.55 15.09 1.80
C ALA A 127 -6.78 14.01 1.04
N LEU A 128 -5.47 14.23 0.85
CA LEU A 128 -4.58 13.23 0.24
C LEU A 128 -4.62 11.89 0.99
N ARG A 129 -4.65 11.91 2.32
CA ARG A 129 -4.71 10.70 3.14
C ARG A 129 -6.01 9.93 2.91
N VAL A 130 -7.16 10.61 2.84
CA VAL A 130 -8.46 9.98 2.57
C VAL A 130 -8.43 9.28 1.21
N VAL A 131 -7.98 9.98 0.16
CA VAL A 131 -7.90 9.42 -1.20
C VAL A 131 -6.88 8.27 -1.28
N ALA A 132 -5.74 8.38 -0.59
CA ALA A 132 -4.72 7.33 -0.53
C ALA A 132 -5.25 6.04 0.10
N HIS A 133 -6.01 6.15 1.19
CA HIS A 133 -6.63 5.00 1.84
C HIS A 133 -7.73 4.38 0.97
N ALA A 134 -8.57 5.20 0.33
CA ALA A 134 -9.60 4.74 -0.61
C ALA A 134 -8.97 4.00 -1.80
N HIS A 135 -7.93 4.56 -2.42
CA HIS A 135 -7.22 3.90 -3.51
C HIS A 135 -6.59 2.57 -3.08
N ARG A 136 -5.96 2.53 -1.90
CA ARG A 136 -5.39 1.29 -1.34
C ARG A 136 -6.44 0.21 -1.13
N ALA A 137 -7.62 0.57 -0.60
CA ALA A 137 -8.74 -0.32 -0.44
C ALA A 137 -9.25 -0.86 -1.79
N ALA A 138 -9.40 0.00 -2.79
CA ALA A 138 -9.79 -0.39 -4.15
C ALA A 138 -8.78 -1.34 -4.82
N VAL A 139 -7.48 -1.09 -4.67
CA VAL A 139 -6.42 -2.00 -5.16
C VAL A 139 -6.48 -3.36 -4.46
N THR A 140 -6.73 -3.38 -3.15
CA THR A 140 -6.88 -4.62 -2.38
C THR A 140 -8.13 -5.40 -2.83
N GLN A 141 -9.26 -4.72 -2.99
CA GLN A 141 -10.49 -5.33 -3.49
C GLN A 141 -10.30 -5.91 -4.89
N ARG A 142 -9.68 -5.15 -5.81
CA ARG A 142 -9.33 -5.62 -7.14
C ARG A 142 -8.50 -6.91 -7.11
N ALA A 143 -7.51 -6.98 -6.23
CA ALA A 143 -6.67 -8.16 -6.08
C ALA A 143 -7.47 -9.36 -5.53
N ALA A 144 -8.31 -9.15 -4.53
CA ALA A 144 -9.16 -10.19 -3.94
C ALA A 144 -10.16 -10.76 -4.97
N THR A 145 -10.84 -9.89 -5.72
CA THR A 145 -11.78 -10.31 -6.78
C THR A 145 -11.06 -11.07 -7.90
N LEU A 146 -9.87 -10.61 -8.32
CA LEU A 146 -9.06 -11.31 -9.31
C LEU A 146 -8.64 -12.71 -8.84
N HIS A 147 -8.28 -12.87 -7.58
CA HIS A 147 -7.97 -14.18 -7.00
C HIS A 147 -9.20 -15.10 -6.96
N ALA A 148 -10.36 -14.55 -6.57
CA ALA A 148 -11.62 -15.30 -6.58
C ALA A 148 -12.02 -15.75 -7.98
N LEU A 149 -11.94 -14.87 -8.98
CA LEU A 149 -12.19 -15.20 -10.39
C LEU A 149 -11.24 -16.30 -10.88
N ARG A 150 -9.94 -16.15 -10.62
CA ARG A 150 -8.96 -17.17 -10.99
C ARG A 150 -9.28 -18.53 -10.35
N ALA A 151 -9.62 -18.55 -9.06
CA ALA A 151 -9.98 -19.79 -8.36
C ALA A 151 -11.24 -20.42 -8.95
N ALA A 152 -12.25 -19.62 -9.30
CA ALA A 152 -13.46 -20.10 -9.98
C ALA A 152 -13.13 -20.73 -11.33
N LEU A 153 -12.41 -20.03 -12.20
CA LEU A 153 -12.01 -20.53 -13.51
C LEU A 153 -11.14 -21.79 -13.41
N MET A 154 -10.23 -21.88 -12.45
CA MET A 154 -9.41 -23.08 -12.26
C MET A 154 -10.21 -24.33 -11.91
N ARG A 155 -11.37 -24.18 -11.25
CA ARG A 155 -12.25 -25.30 -10.92
C ARG A 155 -13.09 -25.79 -12.12
N VAL A 156 -13.50 -24.86 -12.97
CA VAL A 156 -14.47 -25.13 -14.04
C VAL A 156 -13.80 -25.23 -15.40
N TRP A 157 -12.83 -24.35 -15.66
CA TRP A 157 -12.24 -24.19 -16.99
C TRP A 157 -10.79 -23.66 -16.90
N PRO A 158 -9.82 -24.53 -16.53
CA PRO A 158 -8.40 -24.13 -16.38
C PRO A 158 -7.78 -23.53 -17.65
N ALA A 159 -8.27 -23.92 -18.84
CA ALA A 159 -7.79 -23.40 -20.11
C ALA A 159 -8.00 -21.88 -20.24
N ALA A 160 -9.09 -21.33 -19.66
CA ALA A 160 -9.33 -19.89 -19.63
C ALA A 160 -8.22 -19.12 -18.90
N VAL A 161 -7.69 -19.68 -17.80
CA VAL A 161 -6.58 -19.06 -17.08
C VAL A 161 -5.28 -19.08 -17.89
N SER A 162 -5.06 -20.19 -18.63
CA SER A 162 -3.88 -20.35 -19.49
C SER A 162 -3.93 -19.46 -20.74
N ALA A 163 -5.13 -19.17 -21.24
CA ALA A 163 -5.35 -18.30 -22.38
C ALA A 163 -4.87 -16.85 -22.12
N TRP A 164 -4.86 -16.42 -20.86
CA TRP A 164 -4.50 -15.06 -20.45
C TRP A 164 -3.28 -15.04 -19.53
N PRO A 165 -2.05 -15.26 -20.06
CA PRO A 165 -0.84 -15.22 -19.25
C PRO A 165 -0.56 -13.82 -18.70
N ARG A 166 0.14 -13.74 -17.55
CA ARG A 166 0.47 -12.47 -16.89
C ARG A 166 1.27 -11.51 -17.76
N SER A 167 2.05 -12.03 -18.71
CA SER A 167 2.84 -11.25 -19.66
C SER A 167 2.01 -10.33 -20.56
N VAL A 168 0.72 -10.66 -20.79
CA VAL A 168 -0.23 -9.85 -21.57
C VAL A 168 -1.34 -9.26 -20.69
N GLY A 169 -1.09 -9.04 -19.40
CA GLY A 169 -2.05 -8.43 -18.48
C GLY A 169 -2.91 -9.42 -17.70
N GLY A 170 -2.88 -10.70 -18.05
CA GLY A 170 -3.65 -11.76 -17.37
C GLY A 170 -5.16 -11.54 -17.44
N LEU A 171 -5.87 -12.13 -16.50
CA LEU A 171 -7.34 -12.00 -16.36
C LEU A 171 -7.81 -10.56 -16.08
N ARG A 172 -6.91 -9.66 -15.68
CA ARG A 172 -7.22 -8.25 -15.46
C ARG A 172 -7.34 -7.45 -16.75
N SER A 173 -6.79 -7.94 -17.87
CA SER A 173 -6.81 -7.20 -19.14
C SER A 173 -8.25 -6.95 -19.61
N PRO A 174 -8.55 -5.80 -20.26
CA PRO A 174 -9.88 -5.52 -20.79
C PRO A 174 -10.33 -6.61 -21.76
N GLN A 175 -9.41 -7.15 -22.56
CA GLN A 175 -9.68 -8.21 -23.53
C GLN A 175 -10.13 -9.52 -22.85
N ALA A 176 -9.42 -9.94 -21.78
CA ALA A 176 -9.79 -11.13 -21.03
C ALA A 176 -11.19 -10.98 -20.42
N ARG A 177 -11.47 -9.83 -19.81
CA ARG A 177 -12.77 -9.56 -19.19
C ARG A 177 -13.89 -9.55 -20.22
N ALA A 178 -13.70 -8.90 -21.37
CA ALA A 178 -14.70 -8.85 -22.43
C ALA A 178 -15.04 -10.23 -22.99
N VAL A 179 -14.03 -11.04 -23.30
CA VAL A 179 -14.23 -12.39 -23.84
C VAL A 179 -14.88 -13.32 -22.81
N LEU A 180 -14.39 -13.29 -21.55
CA LEU A 180 -14.94 -14.14 -20.48
C LEU A 180 -16.34 -13.71 -20.05
N SER A 181 -16.69 -12.41 -20.18
CA SER A 181 -18.07 -11.95 -19.94
C SER A 181 -19.04 -12.41 -21.03
N ALA A 182 -18.58 -12.47 -22.28
CA ALA A 182 -19.39 -13.00 -23.39
C ALA A 182 -19.53 -14.53 -23.34
N ALA A 183 -18.52 -15.23 -22.82
CA ALA A 183 -18.48 -16.68 -22.75
C ALA A 183 -17.82 -17.14 -21.42
N PRO A 184 -18.57 -17.19 -20.30
CA PRO A 184 -18.04 -17.48 -18.98
C PRO A 184 -17.78 -18.97 -18.71
N GLY A 185 -18.10 -19.86 -19.65
CA GLY A 185 -17.88 -21.30 -19.56
C GLY A 185 -17.29 -21.91 -20.84
N PRO A 186 -16.78 -23.15 -20.77
CA PRO A 186 -16.10 -23.80 -21.89
C PRO A 186 -17.00 -24.02 -23.10
N ARG A 187 -18.29 -24.43 -22.92
CA ARG A 187 -19.22 -24.63 -24.03
C ARG A 187 -19.54 -23.31 -24.74
N ALA A 188 -19.82 -22.26 -24.01
CA ALA A 188 -20.06 -20.92 -24.56
C ALA A 188 -18.84 -20.40 -25.32
N ALA A 189 -17.65 -20.64 -24.79
CA ALA A 189 -16.40 -20.19 -25.42
C ALA A 189 -16.08 -20.98 -26.71
N ALA A 190 -16.33 -22.27 -26.72
CA ALA A 190 -16.14 -23.09 -27.91
C ALA A 190 -17.12 -22.73 -29.06
N ALA A 191 -18.25 -22.12 -28.73
CA ALA A 191 -19.22 -21.63 -29.73
C ALA A 191 -18.81 -20.26 -30.34
N LEU A 192 -17.83 -19.54 -29.78
CA LEU A 192 -17.37 -18.29 -30.35
C LEU A 192 -16.47 -18.53 -31.58
N ASP A 193 -16.93 -18.05 -32.71
CA ASP A 193 -16.13 -18.06 -33.92
C ASP A 193 -15.03 -16.98 -33.91
N ARG A 194 -14.12 -17.05 -34.87
CA ARG A 194 -13.01 -16.10 -35.02
C ARG A 194 -13.48 -14.65 -35.17
N ARG A 195 -14.62 -14.45 -35.89
CA ARG A 195 -15.16 -13.09 -36.12
C ARG A 195 -15.71 -12.49 -34.85
N SER A 196 -16.45 -13.24 -34.06
CA SER A 196 -16.98 -12.84 -32.76
C SER A 196 -15.85 -12.52 -31.77
N LEU A 197 -14.82 -13.37 -31.68
CA LEU A 197 -13.64 -13.13 -30.86
C LEU A 197 -12.90 -11.86 -31.29
N ALA A 198 -12.69 -11.64 -32.57
CA ALA A 198 -12.05 -10.44 -33.10
C ALA A 198 -12.86 -9.17 -32.77
N ALA A 199 -14.18 -9.21 -32.86
CA ALA A 199 -15.07 -8.11 -32.50
C ALA A 199 -14.96 -7.78 -31.01
N LEU A 200 -15.00 -8.78 -30.12
CA LEU A 200 -14.84 -8.60 -28.67
C LEU A 200 -13.46 -7.99 -28.31
N LEU A 201 -12.39 -8.48 -28.94
CA LEU A 201 -11.03 -7.96 -28.72
C LEU A 201 -10.91 -6.50 -29.17
N THR A 202 -11.48 -6.15 -30.31
CA THR A 202 -11.48 -4.78 -30.84
C THR A 202 -12.29 -3.85 -29.94
N ALA A 203 -13.48 -4.24 -29.53
CA ALA A 203 -14.32 -3.47 -28.60
C ALA A 203 -13.62 -3.27 -27.25
N ALA A 204 -12.78 -4.23 -26.82
CA ALA A 204 -11.96 -4.11 -25.61
C ALA A 204 -10.66 -3.33 -25.82
N GLY A 205 -10.52 -2.60 -26.94
CA GLY A 205 -9.40 -1.69 -27.21
C GLY A 205 -8.16 -2.34 -27.78
N ARG A 206 -8.23 -3.59 -28.30
CA ARG A 206 -7.10 -4.20 -29.00
C ARG A 206 -7.02 -3.69 -30.44
N THR A 207 -5.88 -3.10 -30.82
CA THR A 207 -5.68 -2.53 -32.16
C THR A 207 -4.67 -3.29 -33.02
N ARG A 208 -3.82 -4.14 -32.41
CA ARG A 208 -2.77 -4.88 -33.11
C ARG A 208 -2.98 -6.37 -33.02
N THR A 209 -2.64 -7.11 -34.07
CA THR A 209 -2.70 -8.58 -34.15
C THR A 209 -4.05 -9.15 -33.66
N VAL A 210 -5.16 -8.46 -33.96
CA VAL A 210 -6.51 -8.85 -33.51
C VAL A 210 -6.88 -10.21 -34.04
N GLN A 211 -6.65 -10.43 -35.36
CA GLN A 211 -7.02 -11.67 -36.03
C GLN A 211 -6.18 -12.87 -35.57
N ASP A 212 -4.89 -12.66 -35.30
CA ASP A 212 -4.00 -13.72 -34.82
C ASP A 212 -4.37 -14.12 -33.39
N GLU A 213 -4.72 -13.12 -32.56
CA GLU A 213 -5.16 -13.37 -31.19
C GLU A 213 -6.53 -14.04 -31.13
N ALA A 214 -7.47 -13.64 -31.99
CA ALA A 214 -8.77 -14.28 -32.09
C ALA A 214 -8.61 -15.77 -32.50
N GLU A 215 -7.75 -16.06 -33.48
CA GLU A 215 -7.47 -17.43 -33.88
C GLU A 215 -6.75 -18.22 -32.77
N ARG A 216 -5.79 -17.62 -32.09
CA ARG A 216 -5.12 -18.23 -30.92
C ARG A 216 -6.13 -18.64 -29.83
N LEU A 217 -7.06 -17.74 -29.50
CA LEU A 217 -8.10 -18.00 -28.50
C LEU A 217 -9.05 -19.07 -28.97
N ARG A 218 -9.50 -19.01 -30.23
CA ARG A 218 -10.38 -20.04 -30.83
C ARG A 218 -9.74 -21.44 -30.73
N LEU A 219 -8.46 -21.55 -31.10
CA LEU A 219 -7.72 -22.82 -31.00
C LEU A 219 -7.62 -23.34 -29.56
N ILE A 220 -7.53 -22.44 -28.55
CA ILE A 220 -7.52 -22.83 -27.14
C ILE A 220 -8.92 -23.30 -26.70
N PHE A 221 -9.95 -22.55 -27.08
CA PHE A 221 -11.33 -22.78 -26.61
C PHE A 221 -12.00 -23.98 -27.27
N CYS A 222 -11.61 -24.35 -28.52
CA CYS A 222 -12.10 -25.53 -29.21
C CYS A 222 -11.37 -26.83 -28.82
N ARG A 223 -10.36 -26.77 -27.93
CA ARG A 223 -9.70 -28.01 -27.48
C ARG A 223 -10.64 -28.87 -26.64
N PRO A 224 -10.59 -30.19 -26.78
CA PRO A 224 -11.31 -31.08 -25.90
C PRO A 224 -10.94 -30.79 -24.42
N VAL A 225 -11.94 -30.60 -23.57
CA VAL A 225 -11.78 -30.37 -22.13
C VAL A 225 -12.77 -31.24 -21.36
N MET A 226 -12.46 -31.48 -20.08
CA MET A 226 -13.43 -32.07 -19.17
C MET A 226 -14.57 -31.07 -18.97
N LEU A 227 -15.80 -31.50 -19.10
CA LEU A 227 -17.00 -30.70 -18.96
C LEU A 227 -17.74 -31.09 -17.69
N LEU A 228 -18.31 -30.13 -17.03
CA LEU A 228 -19.29 -30.34 -15.96
C LEU A 228 -20.65 -30.71 -16.55
N ASP A 229 -21.54 -31.20 -15.71
CA ASP A 229 -22.95 -31.30 -16.06
C ASP A 229 -23.47 -29.91 -16.51
N PRO A 230 -24.30 -29.82 -17.54
CA PRO A 230 -24.77 -28.56 -18.10
C PRO A 230 -25.39 -27.61 -17.05
N CYS A 231 -26.20 -28.11 -16.15
CA CYS A 231 -26.81 -27.25 -15.11
C CYS A 231 -25.78 -26.73 -14.07
N VAL A 232 -24.72 -27.50 -13.78
CA VAL A 232 -23.64 -27.06 -12.90
C VAL A 232 -22.76 -26.04 -13.62
N GLU A 233 -22.48 -26.25 -14.90
CA GLU A 233 -21.73 -25.29 -15.72
C GLU A 233 -22.46 -23.95 -15.81
N GLU A 234 -23.78 -23.95 -16.01
CA GLU A 234 -24.61 -22.76 -16.06
C GLU A 234 -24.56 -21.97 -14.73
N ALA A 235 -24.70 -22.67 -13.60
CA ALA A 235 -24.60 -22.04 -12.27
C ALA A 235 -23.21 -21.44 -12.03
N GLU A 236 -22.14 -22.13 -12.43
CA GLU A 236 -20.77 -21.58 -12.33
C GLU A 236 -20.54 -20.43 -13.31
N ALA A 237 -21.13 -20.46 -14.50
CA ALA A 237 -21.08 -19.36 -15.46
C ALA A 237 -21.73 -18.10 -14.89
N LEU A 238 -22.88 -18.20 -14.23
CA LEU A 238 -23.50 -17.08 -13.49
C LEU A 238 -22.54 -16.52 -12.42
N ARG A 239 -21.92 -17.39 -11.61
CA ARG A 239 -20.97 -16.97 -10.58
C ARG A 239 -19.73 -16.27 -11.18
N ILE A 240 -19.19 -16.80 -12.28
CA ILE A 240 -18.07 -16.19 -13.00
C ILE A 240 -18.47 -14.82 -13.56
N GLY A 241 -19.69 -14.71 -14.11
CA GLY A 241 -20.25 -13.45 -14.60
C GLY A 241 -20.30 -12.36 -13.52
N HIS A 242 -20.79 -12.69 -12.32
CA HIS A 242 -20.78 -11.77 -11.18
C HIS A 242 -19.34 -11.35 -10.79
N LEU A 243 -18.42 -12.31 -10.69
CA LEU A 243 -17.02 -11.98 -10.36
C LEU A 243 -16.34 -11.11 -11.43
N LEU A 244 -16.71 -11.25 -12.70
CA LEU A 244 -16.22 -10.38 -13.77
C LEU A 244 -16.78 -8.97 -13.67
N ALA A 245 -18.06 -8.82 -13.34
CA ALA A 245 -18.69 -7.51 -13.10
C ALA A 245 -18.05 -6.80 -11.90
N ASP A 246 -17.83 -7.51 -10.80
CA ASP A 246 -17.15 -7.00 -9.61
C ASP A 246 -15.69 -6.61 -9.92
N LEU A 247 -14.98 -7.40 -10.72
CA LEU A 247 -13.61 -7.09 -11.14
C LEU A 247 -13.57 -5.84 -12.01
N ASP A 248 -14.54 -5.70 -12.90
CA ASP A 248 -14.68 -4.53 -13.77
C ASP A 248 -14.90 -3.26 -12.95
N HIS A 249 -15.80 -3.33 -11.97
CA HIS A 249 -16.03 -2.23 -11.03
C HIS A 249 -14.76 -1.89 -10.23
N ALA A 250 -14.11 -2.90 -9.65
CA ALA A 250 -12.91 -2.69 -8.84
C ALA A 250 -11.72 -2.13 -9.65
N VAL A 251 -11.57 -2.52 -10.92
CA VAL A 251 -10.57 -1.94 -11.83
C VAL A 251 -10.85 -0.47 -12.07
N ARG A 252 -12.10 -0.13 -12.48
CA ARG A 252 -12.47 1.28 -12.73
C ARG A 252 -12.32 2.15 -11.48
N ALA A 253 -12.74 1.66 -10.32
CA ALA A 253 -12.60 2.38 -9.05
C ALA A 253 -11.13 2.64 -8.71
N ALA A 254 -10.26 1.63 -8.84
CA ALA A 254 -8.84 1.80 -8.60
C ALA A 254 -8.18 2.80 -9.56
N ASP A 255 -8.54 2.75 -10.86
CA ASP A 255 -7.97 3.64 -11.87
C ASP A 255 -8.46 5.08 -11.71
N HIS A 256 -9.72 5.30 -11.28
CA HIS A 256 -10.26 6.62 -10.96
C HIS A 256 -9.54 7.21 -9.73
N LEU A 257 -9.52 6.46 -8.63
CA LEU A 257 -8.87 6.89 -7.40
C LEU A 257 -7.36 7.10 -7.57
N GLN A 258 -6.69 6.39 -8.49
CA GLN A 258 -5.28 6.64 -8.81
C GLN A 258 -5.09 8.01 -9.48
N ARG A 259 -5.99 8.43 -10.35
CA ARG A 259 -5.95 9.76 -10.98
C ARG A 259 -6.14 10.87 -9.93
N ASP A 260 -7.15 10.73 -9.08
CA ASP A 260 -7.43 11.68 -8.00
C ASP A 260 -6.25 11.75 -7.02
N LEU A 261 -5.70 10.59 -6.64
CA LEU A 261 -4.52 10.49 -5.79
C LEU A 261 -3.34 11.26 -6.37
N SER A 262 -3.09 11.08 -7.68
CA SER A 262 -1.98 11.76 -8.37
C SER A 262 -2.20 13.28 -8.44
N GLN A 263 -3.45 13.74 -8.62
CA GLN A 263 -3.80 15.16 -8.63
C GLN A 263 -3.59 15.80 -7.24
N HIS A 264 -4.14 15.18 -6.18
CA HIS A 264 -3.95 15.65 -4.80
C HIS A 264 -2.48 15.69 -4.39
N TYR A 265 -1.70 14.71 -4.84
CA TYR A 265 -0.26 14.67 -4.56
C TYR A 265 0.51 15.75 -5.31
N ALA A 266 0.19 16.00 -6.58
CA ALA A 266 0.91 16.96 -7.42
C ALA A 266 0.80 18.41 -6.92
N VAL A 267 -0.34 18.77 -6.32
CA VAL A 267 -0.55 20.14 -5.77
C VAL A 267 -0.07 20.31 -4.32
N HIS A 268 0.42 19.24 -3.69
CA HIS A 268 0.86 19.32 -2.30
C HIS A 268 2.26 19.97 -2.18
N PRO A 269 2.51 20.88 -1.22
CA PRO A 269 3.80 21.57 -1.07
C PRO A 269 5.01 20.65 -0.92
N PHE A 270 4.86 19.47 -0.33
CA PHE A 270 5.93 18.47 -0.22
C PHE A 270 6.12 17.57 -1.45
N HIS A 271 5.30 17.73 -2.49
CA HIS A 271 5.46 16.97 -3.72
C HIS A 271 6.87 17.02 -4.31
N PRO A 272 7.51 18.21 -4.50
CA PRO A 272 8.84 18.28 -5.10
C PRO A 272 9.89 17.51 -4.31
N LEU A 273 9.85 17.60 -2.96
CA LEU A 273 10.82 16.94 -2.07
C LEU A 273 10.77 15.42 -2.16
N ILE A 274 9.56 14.85 -2.31
CA ILE A 274 9.37 13.40 -2.35
C ILE A 274 9.54 12.88 -3.79
N ALA A 275 9.10 13.63 -4.78
CA ALA A 275 9.24 13.30 -6.20
C ALA A 275 10.70 13.30 -6.67
N ALA A 276 11.58 14.06 -6.00
CA ALA A 276 13.02 14.05 -6.25
C ALA A 276 13.71 12.72 -5.91
N VAL A 277 13.04 11.81 -5.16
CA VAL A 277 13.62 10.51 -4.79
C VAL A 277 13.53 9.54 -5.96
N PRO A 278 14.67 9.03 -6.51
CA PRO A 278 14.67 8.15 -7.65
C PRO A 278 13.88 6.87 -7.39
N GLY A 279 12.94 6.53 -8.29
CA GLY A 279 12.09 5.34 -8.19
C GLY A 279 10.85 5.51 -7.31
N ILE A 280 10.62 6.68 -6.73
CA ILE A 280 9.37 7.00 -6.03
C ILE A 280 8.46 7.78 -6.99
N GLY A 281 7.58 7.06 -7.68
CA GLY A 281 6.56 7.66 -8.55
C GLY A 281 5.37 8.22 -7.76
N ALA A 282 4.42 8.85 -8.46
CA ALA A 282 3.28 9.56 -7.86
C ALA A 282 2.51 8.74 -6.82
N VAL A 283 2.20 7.48 -7.09
CA VAL A 283 1.44 6.62 -6.16
C VAL A 283 2.22 6.33 -4.87
N LEU A 284 3.51 5.97 -4.99
CA LEU A 284 4.32 5.69 -3.81
C LEU A 284 4.59 6.96 -3.00
N GLY A 285 4.85 8.09 -3.68
CA GLY A 285 5.03 9.39 -3.04
C GLY A 285 3.79 9.85 -2.29
N ALA A 286 2.62 9.74 -2.93
CA ALA A 286 1.34 10.03 -2.30
C ALA A 286 1.09 9.16 -1.05
N TYR A 287 1.38 7.86 -1.13
CA TYR A 287 1.24 6.96 0.01
C TYR A 287 2.21 7.29 1.16
N LEU A 288 3.45 7.65 0.84
CA LEU A 288 4.41 8.08 1.87
C LEU A 288 3.92 9.34 2.57
N LEU A 289 3.52 10.36 1.80
CA LEU A 289 3.04 11.62 2.34
C LEU A 289 1.74 11.45 3.15
N ALA A 290 0.80 10.65 2.68
CA ALA A 290 -0.45 10.34 3.37
C ALA A 290 -0.22 9.72 4.76
N GLU A 291 0.79 8.88 4.91
CA GLU A 291 1.11 8.20 6.17
C GLU A 291 2.01 9.04 7.09
N ILE A 292 2.94 9.81 6.53
CA ILE A 292 3.85 10.68 7.29
C ILE A 292 3.13 11.94 7.75
N GLY A 293 2.27 12.51 6.90
CA GLY A 293 1.68 13.83 7.08
C GLY A 293 2.66 14.94 6.70
N ASP A 294 2.19 16.17 6.74
CA ASP A 294 2.97 17.37 6.38
C ASP A 294 3.62 18.10 7.57
N ARG A 295 3.48 17.55 8.78
CA ARG A 295 4.11 18.03 10.00
C ARG A 295 4.95 16.93 10.68
N PRO A 296 5.96 16.37 9.99
CA PRO A 296 6.69 15.22 10.51
C PRO A 296 7.51 15.56 11.77
N VAL A 297 8.00 16.79 11.91
CA VAL A 297 8.78 17.21 13.08
C VAL A 297 7.90 17.26 14.33
N GLU A 298 6.73 17.89 14.22
CA GLU A 298 5.79 17.99 15.34
C GLU A 298 5.23 16.60 15.72
N ARG A 299 4.94 15.78 14.71
CA ARG A 299 4.31 14.45 14.90
C ARG A 299 5.26 13.41 15.48
N PHE A 300 6.50 13.38 15.05
CA PHE A 300 7.45 12.32 15.38
C PHE A 300 8.63 12.79 16.23
N GLY A 301 8.95 14.09 16.24
CA GLY A 301 10.09 14.66 16.95
C GLY A 301 11.45 14.28 16.36
N SER A 302 11.57 13.13 15.69
CA SER A 302 12.81 12.68 15.08
C SER A 302 12.59 11.65 13.97
N GLY A 303 13.53 11.57 13.02
CA GLY A 303 13.53 10.55 11.99
C GLY A 303 13.63 9.12 12.55
N ARG A 304 14.28 8.94 13.74
CA ARG A 304 14.33 7.64 14.42
C ARG A 304 12.93 7.19 14.89
N ALA A 305 12.15 8.11 15.43
CA ALA A 305 10.77 7.84 15.85
C ALA A 305 9.89 7.49 14.63
N LEU A 306 10.02 8.23 13.51
CA LEU A 306 9.34 7.91 12.26
C LEU A 306 9.76 6.52 11.70
N ALA A 307 11.06 6.19 11.74
CA ALA A 307 11.54 4.86 11.35
C ALA A 307 11.01 3.75 12.27
N ALA A 308 10.83 4.01 13.56
CA ALA A 308 10.18 3.08 14.47
C ALA A 308 8.68 2.91 14.16
N TYR A 309 7.96 4.01 13.94
CA TYR A 309 6.55 4.01 13.55
C TYR A 309 6.31 3.25 12.23
N SER A 310 7.21 3.39 11.26
CA SER A 310 7.14 2.69 9.97
C SER A 310 7.53 1.20 10.04
N GLY A 311 8.02 0.71 11.17
CA GLY A 311 8.40 -0.69 11.35
C GLY A 311 9.71 -1.11 10.67
N VAL A 312 10.47 -0.17 10.08
CA VAL A 312 11.78 -0.48 9.47
C VAL A 312 12.93 -0.42 10.47
N ALA A 313 12.71 0.17 11.65
CA ALA A 313 13.67 0.11 12.75
C ALA A 313 13.57 -1.23 13.49
N PRO A 314 14.69 -1.92 13.73
CA PRO A 314 14.70 -3.17 14.49
C PRO A 314 14.34 -2.93 15.96
N VAL A 315 13.87 -3.99 16.64
CA VAL A 315 13.72 -4.03 18.09
C VAL A 315 14.74 -4.99 18.64
N THR A 316 15.56 -4.53 19.57
CA THR A 316 16.46 -5.40 20.30
C THR A 316 15.75 -5.93 21.53
N TRP A 317 15.73 -7.23 21.69
CA TRP A 317 15.29 -7.93 22.88
C TRP A 317 16.54 -8.44 23.57
N ALA A 318 16.78 -7.96 24.77
CA ALA A 318 17.87 -8.42 25.62
C ALA A 318 17.27 -9.01 26.88
N SER A 319 17.63 -10.24 27.21
CA SER A 319 17.24 -10.94 28.44
C SER A 319 18.41 -11.77 28.94
N GLY A 320 18.95 -11.43 30.09
CA GLY A 320 20.12 -12.09 30.64
C GLY A 320 21.29 -12.05 29.64
N HIS A 321 21.80 -13.23 29.29
CA HIS A 321 22.92 -13.37 28.35
C HIS A 321 22.51 -13.43 26.86
N SER A 322 21.19 -13.37 26.55
CA SER A 322 20.72 -13.45 25.16
C SER A 322 20.30 -12.08 24.62
N THR A 323 20.80 -11.76 23.42
CA THR A 323 20.40 -10.57 22.67
C THR A 323 19.84 -10.99 21.31
N ARG A 324 18.58 -10.68 21.05
CA ARG A 324 17.90 -10.95 19.78
C ARG A 324 17.44 -9.68 19.14
N VAL A 325 17.78 -9.48 17.86
CA VAL A 325 17.20 -8.41 17.04
C VAL A 325 15.96 -8.94 16.33
N ALA A 326 14.81 -8.36 16.64
CA ALA A 326 13.53 -8.78 16.11
C ALA A 326 12.89 -7.71 15.22
N PHE A 327 11.93 -8.15 14.44
CA PHE A 327 11.07 -7.28 13.65
C PHE A 327 10.07 -6.55 14.55
N ARG A 328 9.89 -5.24 14.32
CA ARG A 328 8.90 -4.42 15.05
C ARG A 328 7.50 -4.68 14.51
N ARG A 329 6.67 -5.40 15.28
CA ARG A 329 5.29 -5.72 14.90
C ARG A 329 4.35 -4.51 15.07
N ALA A 330 4.45 -3.80 16.20
CA ALA A 330 3.68 -2.59 16.48
C ALA A 330 4.20 -1.43 15.62
N SER A 331 3.60 -1.24 14.45
CA SER A 331 4.01 -0.23 13.44
C SER A 331 2.90 -0.02 12.42
N SER A 332 2.94 1.10 11.68
CA SER A 332 2.05 1.31 10.54
C SER A 332 2.33 0.28 9.44
N THR A 333 1.36 -0.60 9.21
CA THR A 333 1.44 -1.62 8.15
C THR A 333 1.45 -0.98 6.76
N HIS A 334 0.72 0.12 6.60
CA HIS A 334 0.65 0.88 5.35
C HIS A 334 2.01 1.52 5.01
N LEU A 335 2.60 2.25 5.96
CA LEU A 335 3.90 2.88 5.73
C LEU A 335 5.00 1.85 5.51
N ARG A 336 4.98 0.75 6.25
CA ARG A 336 5.93 -0.36 6.09
C ARG A 336 5.87 -0.98 4.69
N SER A 337 4.67 -1.29 4.20
CA SER A 337 4.50 -1.87 2.86
C SER A 337 4.89 -0.89 1.76
N THR A 338 4.57 0.40 1.92
CA THR A 338 4.96 1.45 0.99
C THR A 338 6.49 1.62 0.95
N LEU A 339 7.16 1.63 2.10
CA LEU A 339 8.62 1.71 2.17
C LEU A 339 9.31 0.48 1.56
N HIS A 340 8.72 -0.71 1.71
CA HIS A 340 9.23 -1.91 1.06
C HIS A 340 9.16 -1.79 -0.46
N ALA A 341 8.02 -1.34 -0.99
CA ALA A 341 7.85 -1.12 -2.43
C ALA A 341 8.77 0.01 -2.95
N ALA A 342 8.90 1.11 -2.20
CA ALA A 342 9.81 2.20 -2.53
C ALA A 342 11.27 1.73 -2.56
N ALA A 343 11.72 1.00 -1.54
CA ALA A 343 13.08 0.44 -1.50
C ALA A 343 13.33 -0.51 -2.68
N PHE A 344 12.36 -1.37 -3.01
CA PHE A 344 12.46 -2.27 -4.15
C PHE A 344 12.59 -1.50 -5.48
N SER A 345 11.77 -0.47 -5.68
CA SER A 345 11.82 0.38 -6.87
C SER A 345 13.14 1.15 -6.96
N MET A 346 13.62 1.70 -5.84
CA MET A 346 14.87 2.45 -5.79
C MET A 346 16.10 1.61 -6.18
N VAL A 347 16.12 0.32 -5.89
CA VAL A 347 17.22 -0.58 -6.34
C VAL A 347 17.39 -0.56 -7.85
N ALA A 348 16.32 -0.32 -8.61
CA ALA A 348 16.38 -0.25 -10.08
C ALA A 348 16.64 1.17 -10.63
N HIS A 349 16.36 2.23 -9.85
CA HIS A 349 16.34 3.60 -10.33
C HIS A 349 17.36 4.55 -9.67
N SER A 350 17.98 4.14 -8.54
CA SER A 350 18.97 4.91 -7.80
C SER A 350 20.30 4.17 -7.78
N THR A 351 21.36 4.83 -8.23
CA THR A 351 22.72 4.30 -8.17
C THR A 351 23.16 4.02 -6.74
N GLY A 352 22.91 4.96 -5.84
CA GLY A 352 23.29 4.82 -4.44
C GLY A 352 22.48 3.73 -3.72
N ALA A 353 21.17 3.64 -3.97
CA ALA A 353 20.34 2.59 -3.39
C ALA A 353 20.72 1.20 -3.92
N HIS A 354 21.06 1.08 -5.21
CA HIS A 354 21.56 -0.16 -5.79
C HIS A 354 22.86 -0.62 -5.11
N ALA A 355 23.85 0.26 -5.03
CA ALA A 355 25.13 -0.03 -4.39
C ALA A 355 24.95 -0.41 -2.91
N TYR A 356 24.12 0.34 -2.18
CA TYR A 356 23.80 0.03 -0.79
C TYR A 356 23.14 -1.36 -0.66
N TYR A 357 22.15 -1.66 -1.50
CA TYR A 357 21.48 -2.97 -1.51
C TYR A 357 22.46 -4.10 -1.80
N GLN A 358 23.31 -3.99 -2.84
CA GLN A 358 24.32 -5.00 -3.17
C GLN A 358 25.31 -5.20 -2.02
N LYS A 359 25.81 -4.10 -1.40
CA LYS A 359 26.67 -4.18 -0.23
C LYS A 359 25.99 -4.96 0.92
N ARG A 360 24.70 -4.78 1.15
CA ARG A 360 23.95 -5.54 2.18
C ARG A 360 23.82 -7.01 1.83
N ARG A 361 23.59 -7.33 0.54
CA ARG A 361 23.52 -8.71 0.05
C ARG A 361 24.85 -9.45 0.19
N THR A 362 25.96 -8.80 -0.14
CA THR A 362 27.30 -9.38 0.01
C THR A 362 27.69 -9.61 1.47
N HIS A 363 27.14 -8.82 2.41
CA HIS A 363 27.28 -9.05 3.86
C HIS A 363 26.35 -10.14 4.41
N GLY A 364 25.66 -10.90 3.54
CA GLY A 364 24.82 -12.04 3.95
C GLY A 364 23.37 -11.66 4.34
N ASP A 365 22.95 -10.40 4.23
CA ASP A 365 21.55 -10.04 4.52
C ASP A 365 20.60 -10.74 3.52
N PRO A 366 19.53 -11.43 3.97
CA PRO A 366 18.46 -11.89 3.11
C PRO A 366 17.81 -10.71 2.34
N HIS A 367 17.25 -10.98 1.15
CA HIS A 367 16.62 -9.96 0.29
C HIS A 367 15.69 -9.00 1.05
N ALA A 368 14.73 -9.54 1.78
CA ALA A 368 13.76 -8.73 2.55
C ALA A 368 14.42 -7.89 3.65
N THR A 369 15.52 -8.37 4.25
CA THR A 369 16.28 -7.63 5.26
C THR A 369 17.08 -6.50 4.64
N ALA A 370 17.72 -6.73 3.50
CA ALA A 370 18.45 -5.70 2.75
C ALA A 370 17.51 -4.56 2.31
N LEU A 371 16.31 -4.90 1.77
CA LEU A 371 15.29 -3.90 1.42
C LEU A 371 14.78 -3.13 2.64
N ARG A 372 14.57 -3.79 3.78
CA ARG A 372 14.13 -3.11 5.01
C ARG A 372 15.20 -2.14 5.53
N LYS A 373 16.47 -2.51 5.48
CA LYS A 373 17.59 -1.63 5.85
C LYS A 373 17.69 -0.44 4.89
N LEU A 374 17.47 -0.65 3.60
CA LEU A 374 17.37 0.44 2.61
C LEU A 374 16.17 1.33 2.91
N GLY A 375 14.97 0.78 3.15
CA GLY A 375 13.77 1.54 3.53
C GLY A 375 13.98 2.39 4.78
N ARG A 376 14.73 1.87 5.78
CA ARG A 376 15.12 2.68 6.95
C ARG A 376 15.99 3.87 6.57
N LYS A 377 16.95 3.70 5.67
CA LYS A 377 17.78 4.81 5.19
C LYS A 377 16.94 5.84 4.45
N VAL A 378 16.08 5.38 3.56
CA VAL A 378 15.16 6.24 2.78
C VAL A 378 14.25 7.08 3.69
N ILE A 379 13.60 6.47 4.70
CA ILE A 379 12.69 7.20 5.57
C ILE A 379 13.40 8.24 6.45
N LEU A 380 14.65 7.98 6.85
CA LEU A 380 15.46 8.95 7.57
C LEU A 380 15.83 10.14 6.68
N CYS A 381 16.20 9.89 5.42
CA CYS A 381 16.47 10.94 4.44
C CYS A 381 15.21 11.76 4.14
N LEU A 382 14.05 11.09 3.92
CA LEU A 382 12.77 11.77 3.68
C LEU A 382 12.38 12.66 4.87
N TYR A 383 12.54 12.16 6.12
CA TYR A 383 12.31 12.98 7.30
C TYR A 383 13.18 14.24 7.30
N HIS A 384 14.46 14.11 6.99
CA HIS A 384 15.37 15.24 6.89
C HIS A 384 14.95 16.23 5.80
N CYS A 385 14.65 15.73 4.59
CA CYS A 385 14.19 16.57 3.50
C CYS A 385 12.91 17.35 3.86
N MET A 386 11.93 16.69 4.45
CA MET A 386 10.67 17.32 4.86
C MET A 386 10.86 18.31 6.03
N ALA A 387 11.78 18.03 6.96
CA ALA A 387 12.06 18.90 8.11
C ALA A 387 12.85 20.14 7.73
N SER A 388 13.76 20.05 6.76
CA SER A 388 14.66 21.13 6.36
C SER A 388 14.28 21.85 5.06
N GLY A 389 13.28 21.34 4.33
CA GLY A 389 12.89 21.87 3.02
C GLY A 389 13.91 21.60 1.90
N VAL A 390 14.87 20.70 2.11
CA VAL A 390 15.94 20.40 1.15
C VAL A 390 15.56 19.19 0.31
N GLU A 391 15.78 19.27 -1.00
CA GLU A 391 15.53 18.16 -1.92
C GLU A 391 16.45 16.96 -1.67
N PHE A 392 15.93 15.77 -1.97
CA PHE A 392 16.69 14.54 -1.89
C PHE A 392 17.80 14.52 -2.96
N LYS A 393 19.04 14.31 -2.53
CA LYS A 393 20.19 14.10 -3.41
C LYS A 393 20.77 12.70 -3.18
N ASP A 394 20.69 11.85 -4.21
CA ASP A 394 21.08 10.44 -4.14
C ASP A 394 22.55 10.27 -3.67
N ALA A 395 23.45 11.06 -4.25
CA ALA A 395 24.88 11.03 -3.89
C ALA A 395 25.12 11.37 -2.42
N VAL A 396 24.44 12.39 -1.89
CA VAL A 396 24.53 12.79 -0.48
C VAL A 396 23.90 11.72 0.42
N ALA A 397 22.73 11.24 0.04
CA ALA A 397 22.01 10.23 0.81
C ALA A 397 22.82 8.93 0.96
N PHE A 398 23.57 8.53 -0.05
CA PHE A 398 24.32 7.27 -0.06
C PHE A 398 25.83 7.43 0.06
N GLY A 399 26.35 8.67 0.04
CA GLY A 399 27.77 8.98 0.27
C GLY A 399 28.67 8.52 -0.87
N TYR A 400 28.34 8.86 -2.13
CA TYR A 400 29.18 8.59 -3.28
C TYR A 400 29.38 9.87 -4.11
N ASP A 401 30.47 9.92 -4.87
CA ASP A 401 30.75 11.01 -5.80
C ASP A 401 30.09 10.71 -7.16
N PRO A 402 29.13 11.54 -7.61
CA PRO A 402 28.48 11.34 -8.90
C PRO A 402 29.44 11.54 -10.09
N ALA A 403 30.53 12.28 -9.93
CA ALA A 403 31.54 12.50 -10.97
C ALA A 403 32.56 11.33 -11.07
N GLY A 404 32.80 10.62 -9.95
CA GLY A 404 33.81 9.57 -9.86
C GLY A 404 33.34 8.13 -10.03
N SER A 405 32.03 7.90 -10.00
CA SER A 405 31.46 6.56 -10.12
C SER A 405 30.06 6.61 -10.75
N ALA A 406 30.02 6.87 -12.05
CA ALA A 406 28.97 6.24 -12.81
C ALA A 406 29.28 4.73 -12.77
N PRO A 407 28.59 3.87 -11.99
CA PRO A 407 28.48 2.52 -12.43
C PRO A 407 27.78 2.66 -13.75
N SER A 408 28.50 2.44 -14.85
CA SER A 408 27.85 2.19 -16.11
C SER A 408 26.65 1.31 -15.74
N ARG A 409 25.42 1.71 -16.12
CA ARG A 409 24.42 0.71 -16.44
C ARG A 409 25.23 -0.20 -17.34
N SER A 410 25.70 -1.32 -16.82
CA SER A 410 26.24 -2.31 -17.68
C SER A 410 25.05 -2.68 -18.57
N ARG A 411 24.95 -2.04 -19.74
CA ARG A 411 24.64 -2.85 -20.88
C ARG A 411 25.58 -4.02 -20.68
N ARG A 412 25.02 -5.14 -20.17
CA ARG A 412 25.76 -6.40 -20.15
C ARG A 412 26.42 -6.41 -21.49
N ALA A 413 27.78 -6.44 -21.50
CA ALA A 413 28.54 -6.35 -22.71
C ALA A 413 27.89 -7.29 -23.73
N PRO A 414 27.74 -6.87 -24.98
CA PRO A 414 27.26 -7.78 -26.00
C PRO A 414 28.08 -9.03 -25.86
N LEU A 415 27.47 -10.20 -26.00
CA LEU A 415 28.18 -11.49 -25.93
C LEU A 415 29.44 -11.35 -26.79
N ASP A 416 30.60 -11.65 -26.25
CA ASP A 416 31.81 -11.70 -27.02
C ASP A 416 31.74 -12.83 -28.08
N GLU A 417 32.63 -12.83 -29.06
CA GLU A 417 32.61 -13.80 -30.15
C GLU A 417 32.70 -15.25 -29.63
N ALA A 418 33.46 -15.51 -28.55
CA ALA A 418 33.60 -16.82 -27.93
C ALA A 418 32.27 -17.25 -27.28
N GLN A 419 31.59 -16.34 -26.59
CA GLN A 419 30.27 -16.59 -26.00
C GLN A 419 29.17 -16.78 -27.05
N VAL A 420 29.25 -16.10 -28.20
CA VAL A 420 28.34 -16.30 -29.33
C VAL A 420 28.58 -17.66 -29.96
N ALA A 421 29.84 -18.07 -30.16
CA ALA A 421 30.18 -19.41 -30.67
C ALA A 421 29.71 -20.51 -29.70
N GLN A 422 29.94 -20.35 -28.41
CA GLN A 422 29.47 -21.26 -27.37
C GLN A 422 27.93 -21.36 -27.33
N ALA A 423 27.23 -20.22 -27.44
CA ALA A 423 25.78 -20.22 -27.52
C ALA A 423 25.24 -20.98 -28.74
N ARG A 424 25.89 -20.82 -29.90
CA ARG A 424 25.52 -21.55 -31.12
C ARG A 424 25.74 -23.05 -30.99
N ALA A 425 26.87 -23.46 -30.39
CA ALA A 425 27.15 -24.87 -30.14
C ALA A 425 26.14 -25.51 -29.20
N LEU A 426 25.77 -24.82 -28.10
CA LEU A 426 24.73 -25.27 -27.18
C LEU A 426 23.37 -25.40 -27.84
N LEU A 427 22.98 -24.46 -28.70
CA LEU A 427 21.68 -24.47 -29.40
C LEU A 427 21.63 -25.50 -30.53
N ALA A 428 22.77 -25.96 -31.04
CA ALA A 428 22.86 -27.06 -32.00
C ALA A 428 22.64 -28.44 -31.36
N THR A 429 22.73 -28.55 -30.04
CA THR A 429 22.50 -29.81 -29.33
C THR A 429 20.99 -30.10 -29.23
N PRO A 430 20.52 -31.26 -29.70
CA PRO A 430 19.10 -31.63 -29.64
C PRO A 430 18.56 -31.54 -28.19
N GLY A 431 17.41 -30.88 -28.02
CA GLY A 431 16.76 -30.70 -26.72
C GLY A 431 17.21 -29.47 -25.91
N THR A 432 18.21 -28.71 -26.35
CA THR A 432 18.65 -27.50 -25.65
C THR A 432 17.82 -26.30 -26.06
N THR A 433 17.18 -25.64 -25.08
CA THR A 433 16.32 -24.48 -25.31
C THR A 433 17.10 -23.17 -25.19
N VAL A 434 16.63 -22.12 -25.87
CA VAL A 434 17.18 -20.75 -25.75
C VAL A 434 17.20 -20.28 -24.28
N THR A 435 16.20 -20.65 -23.50
CA THR A 435 16.14 -20.32 -22.08
C THR A 435 17.22 -21.04 -21.26
N ALA A 436 17.52 -22.28 -21.56
CA ALA A 436 18.58 -23.05 -20.91
C ALA A 436 19.95 -22.46 -21.28
N THR A 437 20.20 -22.20 -22.55
CA THR A 437 21.43 -21.55 -23.05
C THR A 437 21.65 -20.18 -22.42
N ALA A 438 20.61 -19.36 -22.34
CA ALA A 438 20.68 -18.05 -21.71
C ALA A 438 21.04 -18.13 -20.21
N ARG A 439 20.51 -19.14 -19.50
CA ARG A 439 20.82 -19.39 -18.09
C ARG A 439 22.28 -19.81 -17.91
N LEU A 440 22.80 -20.71 -18.73
CA LEU A 440 24.19 -21.17 -18.70
C LEU A 440 25.19 -20.04 -18.94
N LEU A 441 24.87 -19.13 -19.88
CA LEU A 441 25.73 -17.98 -20.22
C LEU A 441 25.46 -16.75 -19.34
N GLY A 442 24.56 -16.83 -18.35
CA GLY A 442 24.26 -15.73 -17.44
C GLY A 442 23.60 -14.52 -18.10
N VAL A 443 22.97 -14.69 -19.28
CA VAL A 443 22.32 -13.63 -20.05
C VAL A 443 20.81 -13.81 -20.14
N SER A 444 20.09 -12.79 -20.65
CA SER A 444 18.67 -12.92 -20.90
C SER A 444 18.38 -13.70 -22.19
N PRO A 445 17.26 -14.45 -22.31
CA PRO A 445 16.87 -15.08 -23.57
C PRO A 445 16.79 -14.07 -24.74
N ALA A 446 16.37 -12.83 -24.46
CA ALA A 446 16.35 -11.77 -25.46
C ALA A 446 17.75 -11.40 -25.99
N THR A 447 18.80 -11.57 -25.19
CA THR A 447 20.19 -11.36 -25.61
C THR A 447 20.62 -12.45 -26.60
N ILE A 448 20.25 -13.70 -26.35
CA ILE A 448 20.50 -14.83 -27.28
C ILE A 448 19.78 -14.60 -28.61
N TYR A 449 18.49 -14.22 -28.59
CA TYR A 449 17.75 -13.92 -29.82
C TYR A 449 18.38 -12.82 -30.64
N ARG A 450 18.91 -11.77 -29.98
CA ARG A 450 19.50 -10.60 -30.66
C ARG A 450 20.89 -10.88 -31.23
N HIS A 451 21.75 -11.53 -30.45
CA HIS A 451 23.17 -11.62 -30.78
C HIS A 451 23.59 -12.98 -31.39
N VAL A 452 22.78 -14.03 -31.20
CA VAL A 452 23.10 -15.37 -31.69
C VAL A 452 22.22 -15.79 -32.86
N LEU A 453 20.89 -15.53 -32.75
CA LEU A 453 19.90 -15.97 -33.72
C LEU A 453 19.49 -14.88 -34.74
N GLY A 454 20.01 -13.65 -34.62
CA GLY A 454 19.81 -12.57 -35.59
C GLY A 454 18.35 -12.11 -35.76
N ARG A 455 17.46 -12.44 -34.84
CA ARG A 455 16.05 -12.02 -34.88
C ARG A 455 15.88 -10.65 -34.23
N PRO A 456 15.43 -9.60 -34.98
CA PRO A 456 15.10 -8.32 -34.37
C PRO A 456 13.93 -8.51 -33.37
N ARG A 457 13.93 -7.69 -32.28
CA ARG A 457 12.78 -7.60 -31.39
C ARG A 457 11.52 -7.40 -32.24
N ALA A 458 10.57 -8.29 -32.13
CA ALA A 458 9.18 -7.94 -32.45
C ALA A 458 8.83 -6.73 -31.54
N ARG A 459 8.63 -5.59 -32.17
CA ARG A 459 8.19 -4.35 -31.51
C ARG A 459 6.80 -4.51 -30.92
#